data_2fa4ccadd60ff971d426f3aaffafdbe6
#
_entry.id   2fa4ccadd60ff971d426f3aaffafdbe6
#
_cell.length_a   1.000
_cell.length_b   1.000
_cell.length_c   1.000
_cell.angle_alpha   90.00
_cell.angle_beta   90.00
_cell.angle_gamma   90.00
#
_symmetry.space_group_name_H-M   'P 1'
#
loop_
_entity.id
_entity.type
_entity.pdbx_description
1 polymer ?
#
loop_
_entity_poly.entity_id
_entity_poly.type
_entity_poly.pdbx_seq_one_letter_code
_entity_poly.pdbx_strand_id
1 'polypeptide(L)'
;MPNIPSRVSQAMTGGLRHLLAALLLIAAASGTLGSARAEYPERQITMVACFPAGGGTDIAARLINTQLGEALGKPVIVENRGGAGGNIGTAAVARAAPDGYTLLVCSSAFVVNPSLYANVAYDPFKDFIPIMVIGASPNAFVVPAQSEIKTMPELLAKAKANPGKLNWASPGAGTTPYLAGELLQLRSGTKMVHIPFAGAGPATQAAVAGQVDMYTANIGSLMGLIDGGKLRPIAVTSKQRWADLPDIPSFDELGIKNAESDTFQGIYAPAGTPPAIIDRLAKELAAILARPDVREKFVKAGLPVVAEGPEVFRARIAREVPMYKEIIDRAGLKIP
;
A
#
# COMPACT_ATOMS: atom_id res chain seq x y z
N MET A 1 72.16 27.15 66.63
CA MET A 1 70.85 27.32 66.00
C MET A 1 70.72 26.12 65.03
N PRO A 2 69.85 25.11 65.28
CA PRO A 2 69.75 23.93 64.46
C PRO A 2 68.79 24.08 63.29
N ASN A 3 69.18 23.58 62.13
CA ASN A 3 68.48 23.50 60.88
C ASN A 3 67.33 22.47 60.95
N ILE A 4 66.11 22.90 60.61
CA ILE A 4 64.95 22.00 60.48
C ILE A 4 64.86 21.59 59.05
N PRO A 5 64.78 20.28 58.71
CA PRO A 5 64.72 19.82 57.32
C PRO A 5 63.30 19.86 56.73
N SER A 6 63.23 20.31 55.50
CA SER A 6 62.07 20.45 54.60
C SER A 6 61.53 19.09 54.10
N ARG A 7 60.79 18.35 54.91
CA ARG A 7 60.12 17.07 54.48
C ARG A 7 58.63 17.15 54.19
N VAL A 8 58.01 18.35 54.33
CA VAL A 8 56.56 18.49 54.19
C VAL A 8 56.09 18.76 52.73
N SER A 9 57.03 19.25 51.86
CA SER A 9 56.67 19.64 50.49
C SER A 9 56.55 18.44 49.50
N GLN A 10 57.15 17.31 49.75
CA GLN A 10 57.09 16.17 48.80
C GLN A 10 55.87 15.24 48.97
N ALA A 11 55.21 15.24 50.10
CA ALA A 11 54.04 14.38 50.35
C ALA A 11 52.74 14.95 49.73
N MET A 12 52.64 16.24 49.52
CA MET A 12 51.43 16.90 48.95
C MET A 12 51.36 16.76 47.43
N THR A 13 52.47 16.67 46.72
CA THR A 13 52.53 16.58 45.24
C THR A 13 52.22 15.15 44.74
N GLY A 14 52.46 14.11 45.55
CA GLY A 14 52.15 12.72 45.21
C GLY A 14 50.63 12.41 45.23
N GLY A 15 49.94 12.90 46.27
CA GLY A 15 48.51 12.65 46.43
C GLY A 15 47.67 13.35 45.33
N LEU A 16 48.04 14.54 44.91
CA LEU A 16 47.30 15.28 43.86
C LEU A 16 47.48 14.63 42.47
N ARG A 17 48.64 14.02 42.20
CA ARG A 17 48.89 13.27 40.95
C ARG A 17 48.07 11.99 40.87
N HIS A 18 47.93 11.28 41.97
CA HIS A 18 47.09 10.06 42.02
C HIS A 18 45.61 10.35 41.94
N LEU A 19 45.17 11.47 42.54
CA LEU A 19 43.75 11.93 42.40
C LEU A 19 43.40 12.36 40.96
N LEU A 20 44.33 13.10 40.31
CA LEU A 20 44.16 13.47 38.90
C LEU A 20 44.21 12.27 37.96
N ALA A 21 45.06 11.29 38.20
CA ALA A 21 45.10 10.04 37.42
C ALA A 21 43.84 9.18 37.61
N ALA A 22 43.28 9.11 38.85
CA ALA A 22 42.05 8.44 39.13
C ALA A 22 40.84 9.12 38.47
N LEU A 23 40.75 10.47 38.46
CA LEU A 23 39.73 11.23 37.76
C LEU A 23 39.81 11.09 36.24
N LEU A 24 40.99 11.01 35.66
CA LEU A 24 41.20 10.77 34.23
C LEU A 24 40.81 9.33 33.84
N LEU A 25 41.03 8.34 34.67
CA LEU A 25 40.61 6.95 34.47
C LEU A 25 39.10 6.80 34.57
N ILE A 26 38.43 7.53 35.49
CA ILE A 26 36.95 7.55 35.61
C ILE A 26 36.32 8.25 34.39
N ALA A 27 36.90 9.37 33.91
CA ALA A 27 36.49 10.08 32.73
C ALA A 27 36.65 9.22 31.43
N ALA A 28 37.72 8.44 31.33
CA ALA A 28 37.97 7.54 30.22
C ALA A 28 36.99 6.31 30.25
N ALA A 29 36.62 5.82 31.44
CA ALA A 29 35.62 4.77 31.58
C ALA A 29 34.21 5.21 31.30
N SER A 30 33.88 6.50 31.48
CA SER A 30 32.57 7.09 31.15
C SER A 30 32.36 7.32 29.67
N GLY A 31 33.42 7.35 28.85
CA GLY A 31 33.36 7.60 27.41
C GLY A 31 32.97 6.38 26.55
N THR A 32 32.87 5.19 27.13
CA THR A 32 32.55 3.94 26.40
C THR A 32 31.16 3.37 26.68
N LEU A 33 30.28 4.14 27.33
CA LEU A 33 28.85 3.85 27.29
C LEU A 33 28.32 4.25 25.89
N GLY A 34 28.82 3.58 24.86
CA GLY A 34 28.15 3.55 23.58
C GLY A 34 26.72 3.11 23.87
N SER A 35 25.76 3.98 23.63
CA SER A 35 24.34 3.64 23.68
C SER A 35 24.17 2.35 22.90
N ALA A 36 24.01 1.22 23.59
CA ALA A 36 23.50 0.00 23.01
C ALA A 36 22.16 0.41 22.43
N ARG A 37 22.15 0.79 21.15
CA ARG A 37 20.93 1.11 20.42
C ARG A 37 20.17 -0.21 20.40
N ALA A 38 19.14 -0.28 21.22
CA ALA A 38 18.30 -1.46 21.29
C ALA A 38 17.94 -1.89 19.87
N GLU A 39 18.16 -3.18 19.58
CA GLU A 39 18.02 -3.70 18.21
C GLU A 39 16.53 -3.73 17.85
N TYR A 40 16.13 -2.84 16.92
CA TYR A 40 14.75 -2.83 16.40
C TYR A 40 14.45 -4.16 15.67
N PRO A 41 13.27 -4.77 15.92
CA PRO A 41 12.22 -4.39 16.88
C PRO A 41 12.39 -5.07 18.25
N GLU A 42 11.98 -4.38 19.32
CA GLU A 42 11.95 -4.94 20.69
C GLU A 42 10.58 -5.50 21.07
N ARG A 43 9.52 -5.07 20.40
CA ARG A 43 8.12 -5.41 20.67
C ARG A 43 7.35 -5.67 19.38
N GLN A 44 6.09 -6.07 19.52
CA GLN A 44 5.16 -6.30 18.43
C GLN A 44 5.04 -5.08 17.49
N ILE A 45 4.95 -5.35 16.18
CA ILE A 45 4.66 -4.39 15.13
C ILE A 45 3.20 -4.54 14.70
N THR A 46 2.51 -3.44 14.45
CA THR A 46 1.15 -3.41 13.91
C THR A 46 1.16 -2.92 12.47
N MET A 47 0.66 -3.71 11.55
CA MET A 47 0.37 -3.33 10.17
C MET A 47 -1.10 -2.93 10.07
N VAL A 48 -1.37 -1.65 9.91
CA VAL A 48 -2.73 -1.12 9.71
C VAL A 48 -3.11 -1.27 8.25
N ALA A 49 -4.02 -2.18 7.94
CA ALA A 49 -4.64 -2.31 6.63
C ALA A 49 -5.75 -1.26 6.49
N CYS A 50 -5.63 -0.36 5.50
CA CYS A 50 -6.54 0.78 5.32
C CYS A 50 -7.93 0.41 4.76
N PHE A 51 -8.23 -0.87 4.58
CA PHE A 51 -9.52 -1.39 4.11
C PHE A 51 -10.07 -2.49 5.03
N PRO A 52 -11.37 -2.79 4.92
CA PRO A 52 -11.99 -3.88 5.68
C PRO A 52 -11.32 -5.24 5.43
N ALA A 53 -11.46 -6.14 6.40
CA ALA A 53 -10.97 -7.51 6.31
C ALA A 53 -11.55 -8.25 5.09
N GLY A 54 -10.77 -9.16 4.50
CA GLY A 54 -11.12 -9.93 3.31
C GLY A 54 -10.94 -9.17 2.00
N GLY A 55 -10.57 -7.90 2.01
CA GLY A 55 -10.18 -7.15 0.81
C GLY A 55 -8.72 -7.40 0.41
N GLY A 56 -8.34 -6.99 -0.82
CA GLY A 56 -6.99 -7.22 -1.36
C GLY A 56 -5.87 -6.69 -0.47
N THR A 57 -6.07 -5.56 0.21
CA THR A 57 -5.09 -4.98 1.14
C THR A 57 -4.90 -5.84 2.40
N ASP A 58 -5.98 -6.37 2.95
CA ASP A 58 -5.94 -7.27 4.11
C ASP A 58 -5.27 -8.61 3.74
N ILE A 59 -5.65 -9.17 2.59
CA ILE A 59 -5.05 -10.41 2.06
C ILE A 59 -3.54 -10.21 1.86
N ALA A 60 -3.12 -9.14 1.19
CA ALA A 60 -1.72 -8.83 0.94
C ALA A 60 -0.91 -8.70 2.26
N ALA A 61 -1.45 -7.99 3.25
CA ALA A 61 -0.83 -7.87 4.56
C ALA A 61 -0.66 -9.22 5.26
N ARG A 62 -1.69 -10.09 5.23
CA ARG A 62 -1.68 -11.41 5.87
C ARG A 62 -0.80 -12.43 5.15
N LEU A 63 -0.53 -12.25 3.88
CA LEU A 63 0.39 -13.12 3.14
C LEU A 63 1.86 -12.97 3.58
N ILE A 64 2.20 -11.87 4.27
CA ILE A 64 3.59 -11.55 4.66
C ILE A 64 3.78 -11.35 6.16
N ASN A 65 2.73 -11.07 6.95
CA ASN A 65 2.88 -10.66 8.35
C ASN A 65 3.59 -11.71 9.21
N THR A 66 3.27 -12.99 9.04
CA THR A 66 3.89 -14.08 9.79
C THR A 66 5.38 -14.19 9.46
N GLN A 67 5.72 -14.23 8.17
CA GLN A 67 7.11 -14.31 7.70
C GLN A 67 7.93 -13.09 8.11
N LEU A 68 7.32 -11.90 8.10
CA LEU A 68 7.97 -10.68 8.56
C LEU A 68 8.21 -10.74 10.08
N GLY A 69 7.26 -11.27 10.83
CA GLY A 69 7.42 -11.49 12.27
C GLY A 69 8.52 -12.46 12.60
N GLU A 70 8.63 -13.58 11.87
CA GLU A 70 9.72 -14.56 11.99
C GLU A 70 11.09 -13.93 11.68
N ALA A 71 11.19 -13.17 10.57
CA ALA A 71 12.44 -12.52 10.14
C ALA A 71 12.91 -11.43 11.14
N LEU A 72 11.98 -10.75 11.78
CA LEU A 72 12.26 -9.68 12.75
C LEU A 72 12.36 -10.18 14.20
N GLY A 73 12.00 -11.44 14.50
CA GLY A 73 12.01 -12.02 15.83
C GLY A 73 10.94 -11.45 16.77
N LYS A 74 9.92 -10.74 16.26
CA LYS A 74 8.81 -10.20 17.03
C LYS A 74 7.50 -10.34 16.25
N PRO A 75 6.34 -10.50 16.92
CA PRO A 75 5.06 -10.62 16.24
C PRO A 75 4.76 -9.42 15.35
N VAL A 76 4.23 -9.68 14.14
CA VAL A 76 3.66 -8.66 13.26
C VAL A 76 2.18 -8.98 13.09
N ILE A 77 1.31 -8.11 13.57
CA ILE A 77 -0.14 -8.29 13.50
C ILE A 77 -0.76 -7.37 12.45
N VAL A 78 -1.91 -7.79 11.90
CA VAL A 78 -2.70 -6.98 10.97
C VAL A 78 -3.95 -6.46 11.67
N GLU A 79 -4.12 -5.14 11.66
CA GLU A 79 -5.30 -4.45 12.15
C GLU A 79 -6.02 -3.76 10.99
N ASN A 80 -7.32 -4.01 10.80
CA ASN A 80 -8.10 -3.38 9.73
C ASN A 80 -8.74 -2.09 10.23
N ARG A 81 -8.44 -0.96 9.57
CA ARG A 81 -9.05 0.35 9.80
C ARG A 81 -9.59 0.92 8.49
N GLY A 82 -10.72 0.37 8.04
CA GLY A 82 -11.38 0.81 6.81
C GLY A 82 -12.20 2.08 6.98
N GLY A 83 -12.65 2.62 5.85
CA GLY A 83 -13.58 3.76 5.74
C GLY A 83 -13.04 4.91 4.89
N ALA A 84 -13.95 5.67 4.28
CA ALA A 84 -13.66 6.79 3.37
C ALA A 84 -12.59 6.44 2.31
N GLY A 85 -12.74 5.32 1.61
CA GLY A 85 -11.78 4.87 0.58
C GLY A 85 -10.37 4.55 1.11
N GLY A 86 -10.22 4.25 2.41
CA GLY A 86 -8.93 4.00 3.07
C GLY A 86 -8.37 5.22 3.81
N ASN A 87 -8.99 6.40 3.70
CA ASN A 87 -8.49 7.63 4.31
C ASN A 87 -8.43 7.55 5.84
N ILE A 88 -9.37 6.85 6.49
CA ILE A 88 -9.41 6.74 7.96
C ILE A 88 -8.16 6.00 8.47
N GLY A 89 -7.86 4.83 7.94
CA GLY A 89 -6.68 4.06 8.33
C GLY A 89 -5.37 4.78 7.99
N THR A 90 -5.30 5.37 6.80
CA THR A 90 -4.14 6.14 6.35
C THR A 90 -3.85 7.32 7.28
N ALA A 91 -4.87 8.14 7.59
CA ALA A 91 -4.72 9.28 8.49
C ALA A 91 -4.38 8.86 9.94
N ALA A 92 -4.82 7.69 10.38
CA ALA A 92 -4.44 7.17 11.70
C ALA A 92 -2.94 6.86 11.77
N VAL A 93 -2.37 6.25 10.72
CA VAL A 93 -0.93 5.96 10.67
C VAL A 93 -0.08 7.22 10.44
N ALA A 94 -0.55 8.19 9.65
CA ALA A 94 0.13 9.49 9.50
C ALA A 94 0.42 10.17 10.85
N ARG A 95 -0.43 9.96 11.84
CA ARG A 95 -0.31 10.51 13.20
C ARG A 95 0.35 9.57 14.21
N ALA A 96 0.75 8.38 13.80
CA ALA A 96 1.42 7.42 14.69
C ALA A 96 2.87 7.85 14.97
N ALA A 97 3.44 7.31 16.05
CA ALA A 97 4.86 7.55 16.37
C ALA A 97 5.76 7.03 15.23
N PRO A 98 6.80 7.81 14.84
CA PRO A 98 7.71 7.43 13.76
C PRO A 98 8.82 6.50 14.28
N ASP A 99 8.44 5.41 14.92
CA ASP A 99 9.33 4.46 15.59
C ASP A 99 9.37 3.07 14.92
N GLY A 100 8.64 2.90 13.81
CA GLY A 100 8.58 1.67 13.04
C GLY A 100 7.62 0.60 13.58
N TYR A 101 6.92 0.84 14.69
CA TYR A 101 6.00 -0.15 15.28
C TYR A 101 4.57 -0.06 14.76
N THR A 102 4.25 1.01 14.04
CA THR A 102 2.98 1.15 13.32
C THR A 102 3.27 1.41 11.85
N LEU A 103 2.88 0.47 10.99
CA LEU A 103 3.06 0.54 9.54
C LEU A 103 1.70 0.63 8.86
N LEU A 104 1.62 1.32 7.74
CA LEU A 104 0.44 1.33 6.88
C LEU A 104 0.58 0.27 5.79
N VAL A 105 -0.47 -0.50 5.55
CA VAL A 105 -0.66 -1.24 4.30
C VAL A 105 -1.85 -0.63 3.59
N CYS A 106 -1.62 -0.05 2.42
CA CYS A 106 -2.70 0.58 1.65
C CYS A 106 -2.54 0.29 0.17
N SER A 107 -3.67 0.31 -0.54
CA SER A 107 -3.68 0.17 -1.99
C SER A 107 -3.31 1.48 -2.68
N SER A 108 -3.31 1.48 -4.01
CA SER A 108 -3.16 2.68 -4.86
C SER A 108 -4.16 3.80 -4.53
N ALA A 109 -5.19 3.56 -3.71
CA ALA A 109 -6.01 4.61 -3.11
C ALA A 109 -5.18 5.66 -2.36
N PHE A 110 -4.04 5.28 -1.81
CA PHE A 110 -3.08 6.18 -1.17
C PHE A 110 -2.64 7.34 -2.07
N VAL A 111 -2.42 7.09 -3.36
CA VAL A 111 -2.00 8.11 -4.34
C VAL A 111 -3.18 8.78 -5.06
N VAL A 112 -4.35 8.15 -5.07
CA VAL A 112 -5.56 8.62 -5.74
C VAL A 112 -6.33 9.63 -4.86
N ASN A 113 -6.55 9.27 -3.61
CA ASN A 113 -7.45 9.97 -2.70
C ASN A 113 -7.10 11.45 -2.43
N PRO A 114 -5.82 11.87 -2.37
CA PRO A 114 -5.47 13.28 -2.20
C PRO A 114 -6.06 14.20 -3.26
N SER A 115 -6.35 13.65 -4.44
CA SER A 115 -6.95 14.41 -5.54
C SER A 115 -8.48 14.22 -5.64
N LEU A 116 -8.96 13.04 -5.26
CA LEU A 116 -10.36 12.63 -5.42
C LEU A 116 -11.28 13.16 -4.32
N TYR A 117 -10.83 13.13 -3.06
CA TYR A 117 -11.60 13.63 -1.92
C TYR A 117 -11.32 15.12 -1.67
N ALA A 118 -12.37 15.86 -1.29
CA ALA A 118 -12.23 17.28 -0.96
C ALA A 118 -11.36 17.49 0.29
N ASN A 119 -11.47 16.58 1.26
CA ASN A 119 -10.75 16.67 2.52
C ASN A 119 -10.04 15.33 2.82
N VAL A 120 -8.71 15.34 2.76
CA VAL A 120 -7.85 14.22 3.13
C VAL A 120 -6.93 14.65 4.24
N ALA A 121 -6.90 13.89 5.33
CA ALA A 121 -6.14 14.23 6.53
C ALA A 121 -4.71 13.66 6.51
N TYR A 122 -4.09 13.58 5.34
CA TYR A 122 -2.68 13.21 5.14
C TYR A 122 -2.13 13.77 3.82
N ASP A 123 -0.83 13.95 3.78
CA ASP A 123 -0.05 14.30 2.58
C ASP A 123 0.85 13.10 2.22
N PRO A 124 0.69 12.49 1.04
CA PRO A 124 1.47 11.31 0.65
C PRO A 124 2.98 11.57 0.55
N PHE A 125 3.40 12.82 0.42
CA PHE A 125 4.81 13.21 0.29
C PHE A 125 5.45 13.59 1.62
N LYS A 126 4.66 14.13 2.57
CA LYS A 126 5.17 14.68 3.82
C LYS A 126 4.98 13.78 5.02
N ASP A 127 3.90 13.00 5.05
CA ASP A 127 3.50 12.26 6.24
C ASP A 127 3.96 10.80 6.22
N PHE A 128 4.55 10.34 5.10
CA PHE A 128 4.92 8.93 4.93
C PHE A 128 6.29 8.72 4.31
N ILE A 129 6.90 7.60 4.68
CA ILE A 129 8.06 7.02 4.01
C ILE A 129 7.62 5.73 3.35
N PRO A 130 7.70 5.59 2.00
CA PRO A 130 7.40 4.35 1.32
C PRO A 130 8.49 3.29 1.61
N ILE A 131 8.06 2.05 1.88
CA ILE A 131 8.98 0.95 2.19
C ILE A 131 9.02 -0.05 1.04
N MET A 132 7.85 -0.54 0.60
CA MET A 132 7.79 -1.59 -0.42
C MET A 132 6.43 -1.62 -1.12
N VAL A 133 6.41 -1.72 -2.44
CA VAL A 133 5.25 -2.25 -3.18
C VAL A 133 5.35 -3.77 -3.14
N ILE A 134 4.44 -4.43 -2.46
CA ILE A 134 4.50 -5.88 -2.25
C ILE A 134 3.86 -6.67 -3.40
N GLY A 135 2.86 -6.10 -4.05
CA GLY A 135 2.21 -6.70 -5.21
C GLY A 135 1.35 -5.69 -5.95
N ALA A 136 1.10 -5.95 -7.22
CA ALA A 136 0.23 -5.15 -8.05
C ALA A 136 -0.48 -6.02 -9.09
N SER A 137 -1.70 -5.63 -9.46
CA SER A 137 -2.43 -6.28 -10.55
C SER A 137 -3.40 -5.31 -11.22
N PRO A 138 -3.74 -5.56 -12.50
CA PRO A 138 -4.71 -4.72 -13.19
C PRO A 138 -6.10 -4.87 -12.59
N ASN A 139 -6.98 -3.97 -12.93
CA ASN A 139 -8.40 -4.11 -12.71
C ASN A 139 -9.03 -4.88 -13.89
N ALA A 140 -10.06 -5.65 -13.60
CA ALA A 140 -10.85 -6.30 -14.62
C ALA A 140 -12.27 -5.73 -14.65
N PHE A 141 -12.83 -5.69 -15.83
CA PHE A 141 -14.24 -5.41 -16.09
C PHE A 141 -14.96 -6.73 -16.31
N VAL A 142 -15.94 -6.98 -15.47
CA VAL A 142 -16.73 -8.23 -15.53
C VAL A 142 -18.21 -7.92 -15.61
N VAL A 143 -18.97 -8.84 -16.18
CA VAL A 143 -20.43 -8.83 -16.18
C VAL A 143 -20.94 -10.10 -15.49
N PRO A 144 -22.18 -10.09 -14.96
CA PRO A 144 -22.83 -11.31 -14.47
C PRO A 144 -22.79 -12.43 -15.52
N ALA A 145 -22.61 -13.69 -15.10
CA ALA A 145 -22.53 -14.82 -16.04
C ALA A 145 -23.77 -14.94 -16.94
N GLN A 146 -24.94 -14.61 -16.40
CA GLN A 146 -26.24 -14.62 -17.10
C GLN A 146 -26.48 -13.39 -17.98
N SER A 147 -25.58 -12.42 -17.99
CA SER A 147 -25.72 -11.19 -18.80
C SER A 147 -25.77 -11.53 -20.30
N GLU A 148 -26.62 -10.80 -21.03
CA GLU A 148 -26.62 -10.81 -22.49
C GLU A 148 -25.35 -10.18 -23.08
N ILE A 149 -24.73 -9.27 -22.32
CA ILE A 149 -23.45 -8.62 -22.69
C ILE A 149 -22.32 -9.64 -22.50
N LYS A 150 -21.57 -9.90 -23.57
CA LYS A 150 -20.49 -10.90 -23.56
C LYS A 150 -19.10 -10.29 -23.77
N THR A 151 -19.04 -9.08 -24.33
CA THR A 151 -17.80 -8.41 -24.70
C THR A 151 -17.83 -6.92 -24.34
N MET A 152 -16.67 -6.30 -24.23
CA MET A 152 -16.55 -4.85 -24.00
C MET A 152 -17.17 -4.04 -25.14
N PRO A 153 -16.98 -4.35 -26.44
CA PRO A 153 -17.68 -3.66 -27.53
C PRO A 153 -19.20 -3.70 -27.41
N GLU A 154 -19.78 -4.83 -27.01
CA GLU A 154 -21.26 -4.94 -26.78
C GLU A 154 -21.72 -4.06 -25.63
N LEU A 155 -20.98 -4.03 -24.51
CA LEU A 155 -21.23 -3.13 -23.38
C LEU A 155 -21.27 -1.67 -23.85
N LEU A 156 -20.22 -1.24 -24.55
CA LEU A 156 -20.08 0.13 -25.03
C LEU A 156 -21.18 0.50 -26.05
N ALA A 157 -21.53 -0.40 -26.95
CA ALA A 157 -22.63 -0.20 -27.88
C ALA A 157 -23.97 -0.02 -27.17
N LYS A 158 -24.27 -0.90 -26.20
CA LYS A 158 -25.49 -0.82 -25.39
C LYS A 158 -25.55 0.45 -24.53
N ALA A 159 -24.42 0.87 -23.96
CA ALA A 159 -24.30 2.11 -23.18
C ALA A 159 -24.47 3.36 -24.03
N LYS A 160 -23.94 3.37 -25.27
CA LYS A 160 -24.14 4.48 -26.22
C LYS A 160 -25.57 4.59 -26.70
N ALA A 161 -26.24 3.46 -26.97
CA ALA A 161 -27.63 3.43 -27.37
C ALA A 161 -28.60 3.85 -26.25
N ASN A 162 -28.19 3.65 -25.00
CA ASN A 162 -29.04 3.91 -23.82
C ASN A 162 -28.27 4.69 -22.74
N PRO A 163 -27.91 5.97 -22.94
CA PRO A 163 -27.14 6.75 -21.99
C PRO A 163 -27.79 6.81 -20.60
N GLY A 164 -27.04 6.44 -19.55
CA GLY A 164 -27.49 6.47 -18.16
C GLY A 164 -28.49 5.38 -17.78
N LYS A 165 -28.70 4.35 -18.62
CA LYS A 165 -29.57 3.20 -18.29
C LYS A 165 -28.82 2.04 -17.70
N LEU A 166 -27.59 1.75 -18.18
CA LEU A 166 -26.75 0.73 -17.58
C LEU A 166 -26.18 1.22 -16.26
N ASN A 167 -26.07 0.31 -15.30
CA ASN A 167 -25.41 0.58 -14.04
C ASN A 167 -24.12 -0.24 -13.91
N TRP A 168 -23.22 0.22 -13.06
CA TRP A 168 -21.99 -0.49 -12.76
C TRP A 168 -21.56 -0.30 -11.32
N ALA A 169 -20.87 -1.31 -10.78
CA ALA A 169 -20.35 -1.34 -9.43
C ALA A 169 -18.84 -1.22 -9.37
N SER A 170 -18.34 -0.73 -8.26
CA SER A 170 -16.93 -0.81 -7.85
C SER A 170 -16.83 -1.05 -6.34
N PRO A 171 -15.65 -1.39 -5.80
CA PRO A 171 -15.43 -1.49 -4.36
C PRO A 171 -15.64 -0.21 -3.56
N GLY A 172 -15.93 0.88 -4.25
CA GLY A 172 -16.21 2.20 -3.66
C GLY A 172 -15.39 3.30 -4.29
N ALA A 173 -15.86 4.53 -4.08
CA ALA A 173 -15.16 5.73 -4.52
C ALA A 173 -13.76 5.81 -3.89
N GLY A 174 -12.79 6.34 -4.63
CA GLY A 174 -11.39 6.42 -4.21
C GLY A 174 -10.56 5.17 -4.50
N THR A 175 -11.16 4.13 -5.09
CA THR A 175 -10.43 2.95 -5.53
C THR A 175 -10.03 3.04 -7.00
N THR A 176 -8.94 2.38 -7.40
CA THR A 176 -8.54 2.31 -8.81
C THR A 176 -9.59 1.64 -9.71
N PRO A 177 -10.34 0.60 -9.28
CA PRO A 177 -11.47 0.09 -10.04
C PRO A 177 -12.53 1.16 -10.33
N TYR A 178 -12.86 2.02 -9.36
CA TYR A 178 -13.77 3.13 -9.57
C TYR A 178 -13.25 4.08 -10.66
N LEU A 179 -11.99 4.50 -10.55
CA LEU A 179 -11.38 5.38 -11.56
C LEU A 179 -11.30 4.72 -12.93
N ALA A 180 -11.04 3.42 -13.01
CA ALA A 180 -11.06 2.68 -14.27
C ALA A 180 -12.44 2.73 -14.94
N GLY A 181 -13.52 2.58 -14.16
CA GLY A 181 -14.89 2.72 -14.68
C GLY A 181 -15.22 4.13 -15.19
N GLU A 182 -14.79 5.16 -14.46
CA GLU A 182 -14.96 6.56 -14.91
C GLU A 182 -14.11 6.86 -16.15
N LEU A 183 -12.87 6.38 -16.20
CA LEU A 183 -11.99 6.52 -17.37
C LEU A 183 -12.56 5.80 -18.61
N LEU A 184 -13.14 4.62 -18.43
CA LEU A 184 -13.82 3.91 -19.51
C LEU A 184 -14.91 4.81 -20.11
N GLN A 185 -15.78 5.39 -19.28
CA GLN A 185 -16.86 6.27 -19.73
C GLN A 185 -16.32 7.50 -20.45
N LEU A 186 -15.30 8.15 -19.86
CA LEU A 186 -14.69 9.35 -20.44
C LEU A 186 -14.07 9.05 -21.81
N ARG A 187 -13.32 7.96 -21.94
CA ARG A 187 -12.60 7.61 -23.20
C ARG A 187 -13.53 7.06 -24.27
N SER A 188 -14.60 6.37 -23.89
CA SER A 188 -15.55 5.78 -24.83
C SER A 188 -16.71 6.71 -25.21
N GLY A 189 -16.88 7.84 -24.49
CA GLY A 189 -18.03 8.74 -24.67
C GLY A 189 -19.35 8.08 -24.24
N THR A 190 -19.32 7.14 -23.29
CA THR A 190 -20.51 6.49 -22.75
C THR A 190 -20.92 7.11 -21.42
N LYS A 191 -22.17 6.87 -21.01
CA LYS A 191 -22.70 7.29 -19.71
C LYS A 191 -23.43 6.13 -19.05
N MET A 192 -22.93 5.71 -17.87
CA MET A 192 -23.51 4.67 -17.03
C MET A 192 -23.65 5.19 -15.59
N VAL A 193 -24.52 4.58 -14.78
CA VAL A 193 -24.75 4.98 -13.39
C VAL A 193 -23.84 4.16 -12.46
N HIS A 194 -22.98 4.82 -11.70
CA HIS A 194 -22.16 4.16 -10.69
C HIS A 194 -22.99 3.84 -9.44
N ILE A 195 -22.90 2.60 -8.97
CA ILE A 195 -23.47 2.13 -7.71
C ILE A 195 -22.31 1.89 -6.72
N PRO A 196 -22.09 2.76 -5.74
CA PRO A 196 -21.01 2.64 -4.79
C PRO A 196 -21.30 1.56 -3.74
N PHE A 197 -20.27 0.75 -3.41
CA PHE A 197 -20.32 -0.22 -2.33
C PHE A 197 -19.23 0.08 -1.28
N ALA A 198 -19.43 -0.42 -0.07
CA ALA A 198 -18.49 -0.23 1.03
C ALA A 198 -17.34 -1.27 1.03
N GLY A 199 -16.85 -1.65 -0.14
CA GLY A 199 -15.76 -2.61 -0.32
C GLY A 199 -16.04 -3.67 -1.39
N ALA A 200 -15.04 -4.49 -1.69
CA ALA A 200 -15.12 -5.50 -2.74
C ALA A 200 -16.16 -6.60 -2.45
N GLY A 201 -16.30 -7.05 -1.20
CA GLY A 201 -17.22 -8.14 -0.85
C GLY A 201 -18.66 -7.88 -1.25
N PRO A 202 -19.32 -6.81 -0.74
CA PRO A 202 -20.69 -6.46 -1.12
C PRO A 202 -20.86 -6.19 -2.62
N ALA A 203 -19.90 -5.51 -3.27
CA ALA A 203 -19.94 -5.25 -4.70
C ALA A 203 -19.90 -6.54 -5.53
N THR A 204 -19.04 -7.47 -5.15
CA THR A 204 -18.94 -8.79 -5.78
C THR A 204 -20.24 -9.59 -5.66
N GLN A 205 -20.86 -9.58 -4.47
CA GLN A 205 -22.15 -10.26 -4.26
C GLN A 205 -23.25 -9.67 -5.16
N ALA A 206 -23.33 -8.34 -5.26
CA ALA A 206 -24.27 -7.65 -6.14
C ALA A 206 -24.03 -8.01 -7.61
N ALA A 207 -22.77 -8.08 -8.06
CA ALA A 207 -22.42 -8.49 -9.41
C ALA A 207 -22.83 -9.94 -9.71
N VAL A 208 -22.48 -10.88 -8.82
CA VAL A 208 -22.87 -12.30 -8.98
C VAL A 208 -24.38 -12.48 -9.00
N ALA A 209 -25.11 -11.70 -8.20
CA ALA A 209 -26.57 -11.72 -8.15
C ALA A 209 -27.25 -11.05 -9.35
N GLY A 210 -26.49 -10.40 -10.26
CA GLY A 210 -27.03 -9.71 -11.42
C GLY A 210 -27.75 -8.38 -11.08
N GLN A 211 -27.43 -7.78 -9.93
CA GLN A 211 -28.01 -6.49 -9.51
C GLN A 211 -27.35 -5.30 -10.21
N VAL A 212 -26.22 -5.53 -10.87
CA VAL A 212 -25.51 -4.53 -11.68
C VAL A 212 -25.17 -5.12 -13.05
N ASP A 213 -25.14 -4.25 -14.06
CA ASP A 213 -24.83 -4.65 -15.44
C ASP A 213 -23.34 -4.93 -15.65
N MET A 214 -22.47 -4.24 -14.93
CA MET A 214 -21.02 -4.36 -14.98
C MET A 214 -20.42 -4.15 -13.58
N TYR A 215 -19.31 -4.85 -13.32
CA TYR A 215 -18.52 -4.65 -12.11
C TYR A 215 -17.05 -4.48 -12.46
N THR A 216 -16.38 -3.56 -11.78
CA THR A 216 -14.93 -3.37 -11.89
C THR A 216 -14.27 -3.66 -10.56
N ALA A 217 -13.25 -4.49 -10.57
CA ALA A 217 -12.46 -4.79 -9.37
C ALA A 217 -11.03 -5.22 -9.75
N ASN A 218 -10.17 -5.34 -8.73
CA ASN A 218 -8.89 -5.98 -8.88
C ASN A 218 -9.08 -7.41 -9.39
N ILE A 219 -8.34 -7.79 -10.45
CA ILE A 219 -8.50 -9.07 -11.13
C ILE A 219 -8.37 -10.27 -10.18
N GLY A 220 -7.44 -10.19 -9.22
CA GLY A 220 -7.20 -11.28 -8.31
C GLY A 220 -8.38 -11.61 -7.41
N SER A 221 -9.16 -10.59 -7.02
CA SER A 221 -10.37 -10.82 -6.24
C SER A 221 -11.50 -11.46 -7.04
N LEU A 222 -11.37 -11.55 -8.36
CA LEU A 222 -12.38 -12.05 -9.29
C LEU A 222 -12.06 -13.45 -9.84
N MET A 223 -10.79 -13.90 -9.82
CA MET A 223 -10.35 -15.13 -10.49
C MET A 223 -11.19 -16.34 -10.09
N GLY A 224 -11.39 -16.59 -8.80
CA GLY A 224 -12.20 -17.72 -8.34
C GLY A 224 -13.67 -17.69 -8.80
N LEU A 225 -14.22 -16.50 -9.06
CA LEU A 225 -15.59 -16.36 -9.59
C LEU A 225 -15.63 -16.47 -11.12
N ILE A 226 -14.58 -16.07 -11.79
CA ILE A 226 -14.39 -16.23 -13.23
C ILE A 226 -14.23 -17.72 -13.54
N ASP A 227 -13.32 -18.41 -12.86
CA ASP A 227 -13.08 -19.85 -12.99
C ASP A 227 -14.33 -20.67 -12.65
N GLY A 228 -15.07 -20.24 -11.63
CA GLY A 228 -16.36 -20.83 -11.23
C GLY A 228 -17.54 -20.48 -12.15
N GLY A 229 -17.32 -19.71 -13.23
CA GLY A 229 -18.36 -19.34 -14.20
C GLY A 229 -19.48 -18.46 -13.61
N LYS A 230 -19.20 -17.70 -12.52
CA LYS A 230 -20.18 -16.80 -11.89
C LYS A 230 -20.12 -15.39 -12.46
N LEU A 231 -18.94 -14.97 -12.91
CA LEU A 231 -18.70 -13.70 -13.57
C LEU A 231 -17.98 -13.94 -14.90
N ARG A 232 -18.26 -13.11 -15.89
CA ARG A 232 -17.60 -13.15 -17.21
C ARG A 232 -16.70 -11.93 -17.33
N PRO A 233 -15.36 -12.10 -17.47
CA PRO A 233 -14.47 -11.01 -17.77
C PRO A 233 -14.66 -10.54 -19.22
N ILE A 234 -14.60 -9.21 -19.44
CA ILE A 234 -14.77 -8.59 -20.76
C ILE A 234 -13.63 -7.63 -21.12
N ALA A 235 -12.82 -7.20 -20.17
CA ALA A 235 -11.58 -6.46 -20.41
C ALA A 235 -10.71 -6.41 -19.15
N VAL A 236 -9.40 -6.11 -19.35
CA VAL A 236 -8.44 -5.78 -18.30
C VAL A 236 -7.80 -4.41 -18.56
N THR A 237 -7.42 -3.69 -17.48
CA THR A 237 -6.87 -2.32 -17.59
C THR A 237 -5.38 -2.26 -17.90
N SER A 238 -4.71 -3.40 -18.02
CA SER A 238 -3.29 -3.48 -18.38
C SER A 238 -3.02 -3.16 -19.85
N LYS A 239 -1.76 -2.87 -20.19
CA LYS A 239 -1.31 -2.75 -21.59
C LYS A 239 -1.42 -4.04 -22.38
N GLN A 240 -1.15 -5.15 -21.70
CA GLN A 240 -1.19 -6.49 -22.26
C GLN A 240 -2.29 -7.30 -21.59
N ARG A 241 -2.72 -8.37 -22.26
CA ARG A 241 -3.65 -9.32 -21.68
C ARG A 241 -3.06 -9.91 -20.40
N TRP A 242 -3.93 -10.25 -19.46
CA TRP A 242 -3.54 -10.96 -18.26
C TRP A 242 -3.20 -12.42 -18.58
N ALA A 243 -2.10 -12.94 -18.02
CA ALA A 243 -1.60 -14.28 -18.36
C ALA A 243 -2.63 -15.40 -18.09
N ASP A 244 -3.40 -15.28 -17.01
CA ASP A 244 -4.42 -16.27 -16.64
C ASP A 244 -5.76 -16.06 -17.39
N LEU A 245 -5.88 -14.98 -18.17
CA LEU A 245 -7.05 -14.66 -19.00
C LEU A 245 -6.62 -14.28 -20.42
N PRO A 246 -5.96 -15.19 -21.17
CA PRO A 246 -5.34 -14.87 -22.47
C PRO A 246 -6.35 -14.49 -23.55
N ASP A 247 -7.62 -14.85 -23.41
CA ASP A 247 -8.68 -14.52 -24.35
C ASP A 247 -9.33 -13.15 -24.09
N ILE A 248 -9.05 -12.53 -22.93
CA ILE A 248 -9.65 -11.27 -22.53
C ILE A 248 -8.79 -10.09 -23.00
N PRO A 249 -9.35 -9.15 -23.80
CA PRO A 249 -8.57 -8.06 -24.36
C PRO A 249 -8.14 -7.06 -23.28
N SER A 250 -6.97 -6.45 -23.50
CA SER A 250 -6.53 -5.31 -22.74
C SER A 250 -7.23 -4.01 -23.20
N PHE A 251 -7.22 -2.99 -22.36
CA PHE A 251 -7.72 -1.67 -22.76
C PHE A 251 -6.97 -1.09 -23.98
N ASP A 252 -5.68 -1.37 -24.06
CA ASP A 252 -4.85 -0.91 -25.19
C ASP A 252 -5.28 -1.55 -26.52
N GLU A 253 -5.58 -2.86 -26.53
CA GLU A 253 -6.12 -3.57 -27.70
C GLU A 253 -7.53 -3.07 -28.09
N LEU A 254 -8.32 -2.63 -27.12
CA LEU A 254 -9.64 -2.04 -27.34
C LEU A 254 -9.60 -0.57 -27.78
N GLY A 255 -8.40 0.01 -27.94
CA GLY A 255 -8.22 1.41 -28.32
C GLY A 255 -8.52 2.40 -27.19
N ILE A 256 -8.67 1.94 -25.96
CA ILE A 256 -8.92 2.77 -24.77
C ILE A 256 -7.55 3.21 -24.22
N LYS A 257 -6.97 4.23 -24.85
CA LYS A 257 -5.61 4.70 -24.55
C LYS A 257 -5.54 5.55 -23.29
N ASN A 258 -4.38 5.50 -22.60
CA ASN A 258 -4.11 6.27 -21.38
C ASN A 258 -5.16 6.02 -20.27
N ALA A 259 -5.64 4.79 -20.16
CA ALA A 259 -6.56 4.33 -19.13
C ALA A 259 -6.00 3.15 -18.33
N GLU A 260 -4.68 2.94 -18.43
CA GLU A 260 -3.99 1.93 -17.64
C GLU A 260 -4.08 2.29 -16.16
N SER A 261 -4.58 1.36 -15.37
CA SER A 261 -4.57 1.49 -13.91
C SER A 261 -4.36 0.13 -13.28
N ASP A 262 -3.39 0.04 -12.40
CA ASP A 262 -3.21 -1.13 -11.56
C ASP A 262 -3.63 -0.81 -10.11
N THR A 263 -4.00 -1.84 -9.40
CA THR A 263 -4.16 -1.76 -7.96
C THR A 263 -2.91 -2.36 -7.33
N PHE A 264 -2.01 -1.53 -6.86
CA PHE A 264 -0.86 -1.99 -6.09
C PHE A 264 -1.18 -2.01 -4.59
N GLN A 265 -0.41 -2.77 -3.82
CA GLN A 265 -0.43 -2.80 -2.37
C GLN A 265 0.93 -2.34 -1.85
N GLY A 266 0.94 -1.24 -1.11
CA GLY A 266 2.15 -0.60 -0.60
C GLY A 266 2.23 -0.65 0.92
N ILE A 267 3.47 -0.77 1.42
CA ILE A 267 3.79 -0.65 2.85
C ILE A 267 4.50 0.67 3.07
N TYR A 268 4.07 1.39 4.09
CA TYR A 268 4.60 2.71 4.44
C TYR A 268 4.83 2.82 5.95
N ALA A 269 5.77 3.66 6.33
CA ALA A 269 5.96 4.12 7.70
C ALA A 269 5.58 5.59 7.84
N PRO A 270 5.26 6.07 9.06
CA PRO A 270 5.14 7.51 9.34
C PRO A 270 6.41 8.27 8.98
N ALA A 271 6.27 9.52 8.53
CA ALA A 271 7.40 10.40 8.28
C ALA A 271 8.24 10.59 9.55
N GLY A 272 9.57 10.66 9.40
CA GLY A 272 10.50 10.74 10.53
C GLY A 272 10.92 9.38 11.10
N THR A 273 10.41 8.26 10.61
CA THR A 273 10.92 6.93 10.99
C THR A 273 12.40 6.82 10.61
N PRO A 274 13.27 6.38 11.54
CA PRO A 274 14.71 6.30 11.31
C PRO A 274 15.08 5.49 10.07
N PRO A 275 16.02 5.97 9.22
CA PRO A 275 16.42 5.27 8.00
C PRO A 275 16.84 3.82 8.23
N ALA A 276 17.56 3.52 9.31
CA ALA A 276 17.97 2.16 9.63
C ALA A 276 16.78 1.18 9.84
N ILE A 277 15.64 1.69 10.33
CA ILE A 277 14.40 0.90 10.46
C ILE A 277 13.79 0.64 9.09
N ILE A 278 13.74 1.67 8.23
CA ILE A 278 13.24 1.55 6.85
C ILE A 278 14.07 0.53 6.07
N ASP A 279 15.39 0.63 6.14
CA ASP A 279 16.31 -0.27 5.44
C ASP A 279 16.16 -1.72 5.94
N ARG A 280 16.02 -1.92 7.26
CA ARG A 280 15.77 -3.24 7.83
C ARG A 280 14.44 -3.83 7.35
N LEU A 281 13.36 -3.07 7.40
CA LEU A 281 12.04 -3.51 6.93
C LEU A 281 12.06 -3.82 5.43
N ALA A 282 12.63 -2.95 4.62
CA ALA A 282 12.73 -3.13 3.17
C ALA A 282 13.55 -4.38 2.81
N LYS A 283 14.68 -4.62 3.50
CA LYS A 283 15.51 -5.81 3.29
C LYS A 283 14.76 -7.10 3.60
N GLU A 284 14.10 -7.18 4.76
CA GLU A 284 13.37 -8.40 5.14
C GLU A 284 12.16 -8.64 4.23
N LEU A 285 11.42 -7.59 3.87
CA LEU A 285 10.33 -7.69 2.91
C LEU A 285 10.81 -8.17 1.55
N ALA A 286 11.91 -7.64 1.02
CA ALA A 286 12.48 -8.09 -0.25
C ALA A 286 12.86 -9.58 -0.22
N ALA A 287 13.48 -10.04 0.86
CA ALA A 287 13.85 -11.45 1.04
C ALA A 287 12.60 -12.36 1.11
N ILE A 288 11.54 -11.94 1.82
CA ILE A 288 10.27 -12.67 1.92
C ILE A 288 9.61 -12.76 0.55
N LEU A 289 9.51 -11.64 -0.17
CA LEU A 289 8.86 -11.56 -1.47
C LEU A 289 9.62 -12.29 -2.59
N ALA A 290 10.90 -12.58 -2.39
CA ALA A 290 11.69 -13.41 -3.31
C ALA A 290 11.40 -14.91 -3.17
N ARG A 291 10.81 -15.36 -2.05
CA ARG A 291 10.54 -16.77 -1.78
C ARG A 291 9.50 -17.34 -2.75
N PRO A 292 9.73 -18.53 -3.34
CA PRO A 292 8.80 -19.16 -4.28
C PRO A 292 7.41 -19.42 -3.69
N ASP A 293 7.36 -19.91 -2.43
CA ASP A 293 6.10 -20.21 -1.73
C ASP A 293 5.25 -18.96 -1.46
N VAL A 294 5.90 -17.81 -1.21
CA VAL A 294 5.25 -16.51 -1.04
C VAL A 294 4.73 -16.02 -2.38
N ARG A 295 5.56 -16.06 -3.43
CA ARG A 295 5.16 -15.65 -4.79
C ARG A 295 3.97 -16.45 -5.29
N GLU A 296 3.95 -17.76 -5.08
CA GLU A 296 2.82 -18.61 -5.46
C GLU A 296 1.52 -18.19 -4.75
N LYS A 297 1.59 -17.91 -3.44
CA LYS A 297 0.43 -17.42 -2.67
C LYS A 297 -0.07 -16.07 -3.18
N PHE A 298 0.84 -15.16 -3.52
CA PHE A 298 0.50 -13.86 -4.09
C PHE A 298 -0.15 -14.01 -5.48
N VAL A 299 0.35 -14.87 -6.35
CA VAL A 299 -0.27 -15.16 -7.66
C VAL A 299 -1.67 -15.75 -7.47
N LYS A 300 -1.85 -16.74 -6.57
CA LYS A 300 -3.17 -17.30 -6.26
C LYS A 300 -4.16 -16.27 -5.69
N ALA A 301 -3.65 -15.25 -5.03
CA ALA A 301 -4.46 -14.13 -4.57
C ALA A 301 -4.67 -13.05 -5.66
N GLY A 302 -4.14 -13.25 -6.87
CA GLY A 302 -4.20 -12.33 -8.01
C GLY A 302 -3.46 -11.02 -7.79
N LEU A 303 -2.44 -11.06 -6.96
CA LEU A 303 -1.55 -9.94 -6.63
C LEU A 303 -0.09 -10.33 -6.91
N PRO A 304 0.34 -10.57 -8.15
CA PRO A 304 1.72 -10.91 -8.45
C PRO A 304 2.70 -9.98 -7.72
N VAL A 305 3.73 -10.59 -7.16
CA VAL A 305 4.76 -9.84 -6.43
C VAL A 305 5.50 -8.90 -7.38
N VAL A 306 5.60 -7.63 -7.01
CA VAL A 306 6.37 -6.58 -7.71
C VAL A 306 7.68 -6.30 -7.00
N ALA A 307 7.67 -6.18 -5.67
CA ALA A 307 8.83 -5.94 -4.81
C ALA A 307 9.61 -4.65 -5.16
N GLU A 308 8.90 -3.54 -5.41
CA GLU A 308 9.53 -2.22 -5.60
C GLU A 308 9.94 -1.64 -4.26
N GLY A 309 11.26 -1.51 -4.03
CA GLY A 309 11.82 -0.95 -2.78
C GLY A 309 11.63 0.56 -2.64
N PRO A 310 12.17 1.17 -1.57
CA PRO A 310 11.84 2.54 -1.14
C PRO A 310 12.03 3.60 -2.22
N GLU A 311 13.12 3.56 -2.98
CA GLU A 311 13.44 4.57 -4.01
C GLU A 311 12.50 4.46 -5.20
N VAL A 312 12.29 3.24 -5.73
CA VAL A 312 11.39 2.98 -6.87
C VAL A 312 9.96 3.33 -6.46
N PHE A 313 9.56 2.98 -5.24
CA PHE A 313 8.23 3.29 -4.73
C PHE A 313 8.01 4.79 -4.54
N ARG A 314 9.01 5.53 -4.05
CA ARG A 314 8.96 7.00 -3.98
C ARG A 314 8.80 7.63 -5.36
N ALA A 315 9.55 7.14 -6.36
CA ALA A 315 9.42 7.60 -7.74
C ALA A 315 8.02 7.29 -8.32
N ARG A 316 7.43 6.13 -7.98
CA ARG A 316 6.05 5.79 -8.34
C ARG A 316 5.05 6.79 -7.76
N ILE A 317 5.12 7.09 -6.46
CA ILE A 317 4.24 8.09 -5.82
C ILE A 317 4.37 9.46 -6.49
N ALA A 318 5.62 9.90 -6.74
CA ALA A 318 5.90 11.18 -7.39
C ALA A 318 5.31 11.28 -8.81
N ARG A 319 5.23 10.19 -9.52
CA ARG A 319 4.61 10.08 -10.85
C ARG A 319 3.09 9.97 -10.78
N GLU A 320 2.57 9.13 -9.90
CA GLU A 320 1.16 8.74 -9.91
C GLU A 320 0.23 9.79 -9.25
N VAL A 321 0.66 10.45 -8.19
CA VAL A 321 -0.17 11.49 -7.54
C VAL A 321 -0.56 12.61 -8.52
N PRO A 322 0.38 13.25 -9.25
CA PRO A 322 -0.01 14.27 -10.23
C PRO A 322 -0.75 13.70 -11.44
N MET A 323 -0.44 12.47 -11.87
CA MET A 323 -1.15 11.78 -12.95
C MET A 323 -2.63 11.58 -12.59
N TYR A 324 -2.93 11.03 -11.41
CA TYR A 324 -4.32 10.85 -10.98
C TYR A 324 -5.02 12.19 -10.75
N LYS A 325 -4.31 13.21 -10.27
CA LYS A 325 -4.86 14.56 -10.15
C LYS A 325 -5.34 15.08 -11.51
N GLU A 326 -4.52 14.97 -12.55
CA GLU A 326 -4.89 15.40 -13.91
C GLU A 326 -6.13 14.65 -14.42
N ILE A 327 -6.18 13.33 -14.22
CA ILE A 327 -7.30 12.49 -14.64
C ILE A 327 -8.58 12.88 -13.90
N ILE A 328 -8.51 13.04 -12.57
CA ILE A 328 -9.64 13.39 -11.71
C ILE A 328 -10.20 14.78 -12.05
N ASP A 329 -9.31 15.76 -12.24
CA ASP A 329 -9.71 17.11 -12.58
C ASP A 329 -10.35 17.18 -13.97
N ARG A 330 -9.80 16.51 -14.99
CA ARG A 330 -10.37 16.43 -16.34
C ARG A 330 -11.73 15.71 -16.38
N ALA A 331 -11.90 14.68 -15.57
CA ALA A 331 -13.14 13.92 -15.48
C ALA A 331 -14.19 14.61 -14.58
N GLY A 332 -13.84 15.71 -13.92
CA GLY A 332 -14.72 16.42 -12.98
C GLY A 332 -15.08 15.59 -11.74
N LEU A 333 -14.23 14.64 -11.36
CA LEU A 333 -14.47 13.71 -10.25
C LEU A 333 -14.06 14.36 -8.93
N LYS A 334 -15.01 14.54 -8.02
CA LYS A 334 -14.76 14.99 -6.65
C LYS A 334 -15.75 14.31 -5.71
N ILE A 335 -15.22 13.88 -4.57
CA ILE A 335 -16.00 13.29 -3.47
C ILE A 335 -15.96 14.28 -2.31
N PRO A 336 -17.11 14.65 -1.75
CA PRO A 336 -17.21 15.58 -0.62
C PRO A 336 -16.45 15.12 0.62
#